data_12bd5a72b4341425382a964f21546e1f
#
_entry.id   12bd5a72b4341425382a964f21546e1f
#
_cell.length_a   1.000
_cell.length_b   1.000
_cell.length_c   1.000
_cell.angle_alpha   90.00
_cell.angle_beta   90.00
_cell.angle_gamma   90.00
#
_symmetry.space_group_name_H-M   'P 1'
#
loop_
_entity.id
_entity.type
_entity.pdbx_description
1 polymer ?
#
loop_
_entity_poly.entity_id
_entity_poly.type
_entity_poly.pdbx_seq_one_letter_code
_entity_poly.pdbx_strand_id
1 'polypeptide(L)'
;MSLGNSAKNIGGFNTVYKAKASAPFVGILDLYPNAQIAFSVRKLSSSYTGNSLRVRRSSDNAEQDIGFLPNGNLDEAALTTFVGANNGFVTTWYDQSGNGNNAIQTTAIRQPLIVKIGTVQKVNGIPAVDYDSAGLLFHTYNFFIPTVDMLIYHVAERTTAGKVYSIFGSGNTLFGYFSNNILYFYGREAWAGGFNTTLGHTLMLGTANPTTYKVYQNNVDKTVFLSVAPYSGRFDFVNNYASTGQSGKMQEGIIWNLNRTADRTGITDNINTYYGIF
;
A
#
# COMPACT_ATOMS: atom_id res chain seq x y z
N MET A 1 60.64 -59.00 -6.10
CA MET A 1 59.17 -59.12 -5.99
C MET A 1 58.61 -57.71 -5.75
N SER A 2 58.06 -57.13 -6.78
CA SER A 2 57.45 -55.74 -6.71
C SER A 2 55.93 -55.90 -6.68
N LEU A 3 55.31 -55.42 -5.62
CA LEU A 3 53.86 -55.39 -5.50
C LEU A 3 53.35 -54.07 -6.14
N GLY A 4 52.67 -54.21 -7.27
CA GLY A 4 52.06 -53.08 -7.97
C GLY A 4 50.80 -52.61 -7.20
N ASN A 5 50.74 -51.34 -6.89
CA ASN A 5 49.63 -50.69 -6.27
C ASN A 5 48.67 -50.18 -7.37
N SER A 6 47.59 -50.88 -7.58
CA SER A 6 46.56 -50.49 -8.56
C SER A 6 45.59 -49.43 -7.90
N ALA A 7 45.81 -48.19 -8.22
CA ALA A 7 44.85 -47.15 -7.81
C ALA A 7 43.57 -47.26 -8.65
N LYS A 8 42.46 -47.66 -8.04
CA LYS A 8 41.13 -47.54 -8.66
C LYS A 8 40.73 -46.07 -8.71
N ASN A 9 40.62 -45.58 -9.91
CA ASN A 9 40.06 -44.26 -10.20
C ASN A 9 38.54 -44.35 -10.04
N ILE A 10 37.99 -43.89 -8.89
CA ILE A 10 36.57 -43.75 -8.67
C ILE A 10 36.16 -42.44 -9.32
N GLY A 11 35.55 -42.53 -10.51
CA GLY A 11 35.00 -41.39 -11.23
C GLY A 11 33.96 -40.66 -10.37
N GLY A 12 34.37 -39.52 -9.80
CA GLY A 12 33.46 -38.63 -9.13
C GLY A 12 32.51 -37.99 -10.14
N PHE A 13 31.23 -38.36 -10.07
CA PHE A 13 30.20 -37.61 -10.75
C PHE A 13 30.06 -36.25 -10.07
N ASN A 14 30.69 -35.24 -10.68
CA ASN A 14 30.45 -33.84 -10.34
C ASN A 14 29.09 -33.44 -10.91
N THR A 15 28.01 -33.81 -10.21
CA THR A 15 26.68 -33.28 -10.50
C THR A 15 26.67 -31.82 -10.08
N VAL A 16 26.98 -30.93 -11.04
CA VAL A 16 26.75 -29.49 -10.87
C VAL A 16 25.24 -29.29 -10.79
N TYR A 17 24.71 -29.21 -9.56
CA TYR A 17 23.34 -28.74 -9.36
C TYR A 17 23.26 -27.29 -9.85
N LYS A 18 22.83 -27.09 -11.09
CA LYS A 18 22.41 -25.75 -11.52
C LYS A 18 21.24 -25.34 -10.62
N ALA A 19 21.47 -24.36 -9.77
CA ALA A 19 20.40 -23.77 -9.01
C ALA A 19 19.29 -23.39 -10.01
N LYS A 20 18.06 -23.90 -9.78
CA LYS A 20 16.91 -23.56 -10.60
C LYS A 20 16.75 -22.04 -10.50
N ALA A 21 16.85 -21.33 -11.62
CA ALA A 21 16.61 -19.90 -11.64
C ALA A 21 15.24 -19.63 -11.02
N SER A 22 15.18 -18.73 -10.04
CA SER A 22 13.91 -18.31 -9.49
C SER A 22 13.06 -17.72 -10.60
N ALA A 23 11.74 -17.99 -10.59
CA ALA A 23 10.84 -17.34 -11.52
C ALA A 23 10.99 -15.80 -11.42
N PRO A 24 10.97 -15.08 -12.54
CA PRO A 24 11.06 -13.63 -12.51
C PRO A 24 9.92 -13.05 -11.65
N PHE A 25 10.21 -11.96 -10.94
CA PHE A 25 9.20 -11.25 -10.16
C PHE A 25 8.09 -10.73 -11.10
N VAL A 26 6.84 -10.91 -10.69
CA VAL A 26 5.65 -10.37 -11.37
C VAL A 26 4.83 -9.61 -10.34
N GLY A 27 4.65 -8.30 -10.54
CA GLY A 27 3.83 -7.46 -9.69
C GLY A 27 2.39 -7.36 -10.16
N ILE A 28 1.53 -6.79 -9.31
CA ILE A 28 0.10 -6.63 -9.64
C ILE A 28 -0.13 -5.73 -10.86
N LEU A 29 0.72 -4.72 -11.08
CA LEU A 29 0.62 -3.82 -12.23
C LEU A 29 1.14 -4.44 -13.53
N ASP A 30 1.87 -5.54 -13.48
CA ASP A 30 2.20 -6.32 -14.68
C ASP A 30 0.97 -7.08 -15.19
N LEU A 31 0.05 -7.47 -14.30
CA LEU A 31 -1.20 -8.17 -14.60
C LEU A 31 -2.35 -7.19 -14.88
N TYR A 32 -2.40 -6.09 -14.15
CA TYR A 32 -3.47 -5.07 -14.21
C TYR A 32 -2.85 -3.68 -14.38
N PRO A 33 -2.33 -3.35 -15.58
CA PRO A 33 -1.60 -2.11 -15.84
C PRO A 33 -2.50 -0.86 -15.80
N ASN A 34 -1.88 0.32 -16.03
CA ASN A 34 -2.54 1.62 -16.15
C ASN A 34 -3.24 2.10 -14.86
N ALA A 35 -2.64 1.82 -13.71
CA ALA A 35 -3.04 2.49 -12.49
C ALA A 35 -2.76 4.00 -12.59
N GLN A 36 -3.65 4.82 -12.05
CA GLN A 36 -3.48 6.28 -11.97
C GLN A 36 -2.52 6.65 -10.85
N ILE A 37 -2.60 5.92 -9.73
CA ILE A 37 -1.73 6.03 -8.55
C ILE A 37 -1.50 4.63 -8.00
N ALA A 38 -0.30 4.38 -7.50
CA ALA A 38 0.03 3.10 -6.87
C ALA A 38 1.10 3.28 -5.79
N PHE A 39 0.67 3.27 -4.53
CA PHE A 39 1.54 3.33 -3.36
C PHE A 39 1.58 1.97 -2.67
N SER A 40 2.77 1.46 -2.37
CA SER A 40 2.90 0.19 -1.67
C SER A 40 4.27 0.03 -1.01
N VAL A 41 4.28 -0.75 0.08
CA VAL A 41 5.51 -1.25 0.71
C VAL A 41 6.08 -2.47 -0.03
N ARG A 42 5.37 -3.04 -1.01
CA ARG A 42 5.89 -4.04 -1.96
C ARG A 42 6.09 -3.44 -3.34
N LYS A 43 6.94 -4.04 -4.15
CA LYS A 43 7.08 -3.72 -5.57
C LYS A 43 5.82 -4.14 -6.32
N LEU A 44 5.26 -3.25 -7.16
CA LEU A 44 3.99 -3.48 -7.84
C LEU A 44 4.14 -3.83 -9.32
N SER A 45 5.30 -3.57 -9.93
CA SER A 45 5.59 -3.94 -11.33
C SER A 45 7.04 -4.39 -11.49
N SER A 46 7.27 -5.40 -12.32
CA SER A 46 8.61 -5.88 -12.69
C SER A 46 9.45 -4.79 -13.36
N SER A 47 8.80 -3.92 -14.13
CA SER A 47 9.42 -2.80 -14.83
C SER A 47 9.73 -1.58 -13.95
N TYR A 48 9.14 -1.48 -12.76
CA TYR A 48 9.40 -0.36 -11.86
C TYR A 48 10.82 -0.44 -11.28
N THR A 49 11.61 0.62 -11.43
CA THR A 49 13.02 0.70 -10.99
C THR A 49 13.25 1.72 -9.87
N GLY A 50 12.19 2.42 -9.44
CA GLY A 50 12.25 3.40 -8.35
C GLY A 50 12.21 2.77 -6.95
N ASN A 51 12.18 3.65 -5.95
CA ASN A 51 12.11 3.28 -4.54
C ASN A 51 10.65 3.16 -4.04
N SER A 52 10.46 2.56 -2.86
CA SER A 52 9.18 2.53 -2.17
C SER A 52 8.97 3.81 -1.37
N LEU A 53 9.92 4.13 -0.51
CA LEU A 53 9.81 5.21 0.48
C LEU A 53 11.08 6.04 0.51
N ARG A 54 10.96 7.34 0.81
CA ARG A 54 12.03 8.15 1.35
C ARG A 54 11.81 8.33 2.83
N VAL A 55 12.85 8.05 3.63
CA VAL A 55 12.76 8.01 5.09
C VAL A 55 13.76 9.00 5.69
N ARG A 56 13.29 9.83 6.63
CA ARG A 56 14.08 10.73 7.45
C ARG A 56 14.36 10.09 8.82
N ARG A 57 15.63 10.04 9.21
CA ARG A 57 16.05 9.58 10.54
C ARG A 57 15.95 10.69 11.58
N SER A 58 15.41 10.39 12.77
CA SER A 58 15.12 11.39 13.79
C SER A 58 16.34 12.03 14.46
N SER A 59 17.50 11.34 14.48
CA SER A 59 18.67 11.83 15.22
C SER A 59 19.38 13.01 14.57
N ASP A 60 19.34 13.09 13.24
CA ASP A 60 20.13 14.07 12.45
C ASP A 60 19.37 14.63 11.25
N ASN A 61 18.12 14.22 11.06
CA ASN A 61 17.28 14.54 9.91
C ASN A 61 17.86 14.11 8.54
N ALA A 62 18.85 13.22 8.52
CA ALA A 62 19.30 12.62 7.28
C ALA A 62 18.16 11.85 6.62
N GLU A 63 18.15 11.84 5.28
CA GLU A 63 17.14 11.13 4.48
C GLU A 63 17.78 10.08 3.59
N GLN A 64 17.10 8.95 3.42
CA GLN A 64 17.49 7.87 2.51
C GLN A 64 16.30 7.28 1.79
N ASP A 65 16.49 6.96 0.52
CA ASP A 65 15.55 6.20 -0.28
C ASP A 65 15.65 4.72 0.03
N ILE A 66 14.51 4.08 0.24
CA ILE A 66 14.39 2.65 0.54
C ILE A 66 13.67 1.97 -0.63
N GLY A 67 14.37 1.03 -1.24
CA GLY A 67 13.87 0.29 -2.40
C GLY A 67 13.33 -1.09 -2.05
N PHE A 68 13.51 -2.02 -2.98
CA PHE A 68 12.96 -3.37 -2.92
C PHE A 68 14.06 -4.41 -3.10
N LEU A 69 13.84 -5.56 -2.46
CA LEU A 69 14.60 -6.78 -2.73
C LEU A 69 14.19 -7.39 -4.09
N PRO A 70 15.00 -8.32 -4.67
CA PRO A 70 14.65 -8.96 -5.94
C PRO A 70 13.31 -9.69 -5.97
N ASN A 71 12.80 -10.12 -4.81
CA ASN A 71 11.49 -10.76 -4.66
C ASN A 71 10.32 -9.76 -4.56
N GLY A 72 10.60 -8.47 -4.64
CA GLY A 72 9.60 -7.40 -4.56
C GLY A 72 9.25 -6.92 -3.14
N ASN A 73 9.79 -7.51 -2.09
CA ASN A 73 9.60 -7.02 -0.72
C ASN A 73 10.40 -5.74 -0.46
N LEU A 74 9.95 -4.91 0.47
CA LEU A 74 10.71 -3.75 0.96
C LEU A 74 12.08 -4.21 1.48
N ASP A 75 13.14 -3.46 1.18
CA ASP A 75 14.46 -3.71 1.75
C ASP A 75 14.52 -3.24 3.21
N GLU A 76 14.01 -4.09 4.11
CA GLU A 76 14.00 -3.82 5.55
C GLU A 76 15.43 -3.76 6.13
N ALA A 77 16.40 -4.45 5.52
CA ALA A 77 17.77 -4.42 5.99
C ALA A 77 18.40 -3.05 5.72
N ALA A 78 18.22 -2.49 4.53
CA ALA A 78 18.63 -1.12 4.23
C ALA A 78 17.94 -0.10 5.12
N LEU A 79 16.62 -0.25 5.34
CA LEU A 79 15.83 0.62 6.22
C LEU A 79 16.36 0.62 7.67
N THR A 80 16.52 -0.55 8.26
CA THR A 80 16.98 -0.68 9.67
C THR A 80 18.45 -0.27 9.83
N THR A 81 19.30 -0.56 8.87
CA THR A 81 20.70 -0.11 8.87
C THR A 81 20.77 1.42 8.85
N PHE A 82 19.96 2.08 8.02
CA PHE A 82 19.92 3.54 7.94
C PHE A 82 19.39 4.16 9.22
N VAL A 83 18.24 3.69 9.72
CA VAL A 83 17.56 4.32 10.88
C VAL A 83 18.29 4.01 12.20
N GLY A 84 18.89 2.83 12.34
CA GLY A 84 19.50 2.36 13.57
C GLY A 84 18.47 2.27 14.71
N ALA A 85 18.86 2.69 15.93
CA ALA A 85 17.99 2.70 17.10
C ALA A 85 17.01 3.88 17.15
N ASN A 86 16.94 4.70 16.09
CA ASN A 86 16.14 5.92 16.05
C ASN A 86 14.71 5.68 15.50
N ASN A 87 13.95 6.76 15.39
CA ASN A 87 12.71 6.77 14.60
C ASN A 87 13.01 7.05 13.14
N GLY A 88 12.27 6.37 12.24
CA GLY A 88 12.27 6.61 10.80
C GLY A 88 10.90 7.14 10.37
N PHE A 89 10.89 8.35 9.81
CA PHE A 89 9.69 9.05 9.35
C PHE A 89 9.64 9.06 7.83
N VAL A 90 8.48 8.74 7.25
CA VAL A 90 8.29 8.77 5.80
C VAL A 90 8.08 10.21 5.35
N THR A 91 8.98 10.71 4.50
CA THR A 91 8.87 12.03 3.85
C THR A 91 8.25 11.94 2.47
N THR A 92 8.48 10.82 1.77
CA THR A 92 7.88 10.55 0.46
C THR A 92 7.47 9.09 0.37
N TRP A 93 6.25 8.83 -0.12
CA TRP A 93 5.83 7.53 -0.60
C TRP A 93 5.77 7.59 -2.13
N TYR A 94 6.63 6.82 -2.79
CA TYR A 94 6.78 6.89 -4.23
C TYR A 94 5.63 6.20 -4.96
N ASP A 95 5.13 6.87 -6.00
CA ASP A 95 4.12 6.34 -6.90
C ASP A 95 4.74 5.34 -7.88
N GLN A 96 4.29 4.09 -7.80
CA GLN A 96 4.77 3.00 -8.66
C GLN A 96 3.94 2.86 -9.95
N SER A 97 2.95 3.73 -10.19
CA SER A 97 2.14 3.69 -11.42
C SER A 97 2.90 4.15 -12.66
N GLY A 98 4.00 4.90 -12.46
CA GLY A 98 4.74 5.54 -13.52
C GLY A 98 4.28 6.97 -13.85
N ASN A 99 3.23 7.47 -13.19
CA ASN A 99 2.68 8.81 -13.43
C ASN A 99 3.35 9.90 -12.57
N GLY A 100 4.21 9.52 -11.60
CA GLY A 100 4.97 10.46 -10.78
C GLY A 100 4.17 11.19 -9.71
N ASN A 101 3.01 10.66 -9.33
CA ASN A 101 2.12 11.24 -8.31
C ASN A 101 2.59 10.89 -6.89
N ASN A 102 3.84 11.20 -6.55
CA ASN A 102 4.40 10.87 -5.24
C ASN A 102 3.63 11.56 -4.10
N ALA A 103 3.40 10.82 -3.02
CA ALA A 103 2.84 11.37 -1.79
C ALA A 103 3.97 11.94 -0.93
N ILE A 104 3.91 13.26 -0.62
CA ILE A 104 5.00 13.99 0.03
C ILE A 104 4.49 14.69 1.29
N GLN A 105 5.26 14.58 2.39
CA GLN A 105 5.04 15.34 3.62
C GLN A 105 6.30 16.12 4.01
N THR A 106 6.26 17.42 3.80
CA THR A 106 7.39 18.32 4.12
C THR A 106 7.42 18.79 5.56
N THR A 107 6.28 18.74 6.27
CA THR A 107 6.19 19.15 7.67
C THR A 107 6.60 18.02 8.59
N ALA A 108 7.76 18.10 9.23
CA ALA A 108 8.38 17.01 9.99
C ALA A 108 7.46 16.39 11.06
N ILE A 109 6.68 17.21 11.80
CA ILE A 109 5.75 16.74 12.83
C ILE A 109 4.53 15.97 12.24
N ARG A 110 4.32 16.06 10.93
CA ARG A 110 3.22 15.37 10.22
C ARG A 110 3.69 14.16 9.42
N GLN A 111 4.95 13.79 9.49
CA GLN A 111 5.49 12.64 8.78
C GLN A 111 5.16 11.35 9.54
N PRO A 112 4.55 10.34 8.88
CA PRO A 112 4.23 9.07 9.53
C PRO A 112 5.47 8.23 9.80
N LEU A 113 5.36 7.33 10.77
CA LEU A 113 6.44 6.41 11.14
C LEU A 113 6.45 5.17 10.23
N ILE A 114 7.65 4.69 9.90
CA ILE A 114 7.89 3.34 9.39
C ILE A 114 8.79 2.55 10.33
N VAL A 115 9.63 3.24 11.12
CA VAL A 115 10.45 2.66 12.18
C VAL A 115 10.22 3.43 13.47
N LYS A 116 9.91 2.72 14.57
CA LYS A 116 9.74 3.28 15.90
C LYS A 116 10.79 2.71 16.83
N ILE A 117 11.72 3.55 17.27
CA ILE A 117 12.83 3.18 18.18
C ILE A 117 13.52 1.89 17.66
N GLY A 118 14.04 1.96 16.43
CA GLY A 118 14.74 0.85 15.77
C GLY A 118 13.87 -0.32 15.30
N THR A 119 12.56 -0.31 15.58
CA THR A 119 11.65 -1.41 15.22
C THR A 119 10.76 -1.02 14.03
N VAL A 120 10.84 -1.78 12.94
CA VAL A 120 9.98 -1.59 11.76
C VAL A 120 8.53 -1.84 12.15
N GLN A 121 7.65 -0.91 11.81
CA GLN A 121 6.22 -1.06 12.02
C GLN A 121 5.65 -2.06 11.03
N LYS A 122 4.82 -2.98 11.51
CA LYS A 122 4.29 -4.09 10.71
C LYS A 122 2.82 -4.35 10.97
N VAL A 123 2.16 -4.95 9.98
CA VAL A 123 0.85 -5.64 10.09
C VAL A 123 1.02 -7.00 9.41
N ASN A 124 0.59 -8.07 10.06
CA ASN A 124 0.79 -9.45 9.59
C ASN A 124 2.25 -9.77 9.18
N GLY A 125 3.23 -9.22 9.91
CA GLY A 125 4.65 -9.45 9.60
C GLY A 125 5.21 -8.65 8.43
N ILE A 126 4.39 -7.90 7.72
CA ILE A 126 4.76 -7.08 6.55
C ILE A 126 4.88 -5.61 6.98
N PRO A 127 5.92 -4.86 6.52
CA PRO A 127 6.06 -3.44 6.82
C PRO A 127 4.80 -2.63 6.57
N ALA A 128 4.56 -1.63 7.42
CA ALA A 128 3.40 -0.76 7.33
C ALA A 128 3.74 0.65 7.80
N VAL A 129 3.24 1.65 7.12
CA VAL A 129 3.38 3.06 7.48
C VAL A 129 2.36 3.39 8.58
N ASP A 130 2.85 3.83 9.73
CA ASP A 130 2.07 4.07 10.94
C ASP A 130 1.66 5.55 11.07
N TYR A 131 0.37 5.79 11.13
CA TYR A 131 -0.24 7.12 11.21
C TYR A 131 -0.76 7.47 12.61
N ASP A 132 -0.48 6.67 13.63
CA ASP A 132 -1.11 6.75 14.95
C ASP A 132 -0.79 8.03 15.74
N SER A 133 0.14 8.86 15.32
CA SER A 133 0.70 9.82 16.26
C SER A 133 0.49 11.31 15.96
N ALA A 134 0.01 11.75 14.79
CA ALA A 134 0.08 13.19 14.52
C ALA A 134 -0.86 13.83 13.48
N GLY A 135 -1.90 13.18 13.00
CA GLY A 135 -2.81 13.82 12.02
C GLY A 135 -2.13 14.11 10.68
N LEU A 136 -1.62 13.12 10.06
CA LEU A 136 -0.62 13.15 9.00
C LEU A 136 -1.26 13.26 7.63
N LEU A 137 -0.88 14.29 6.91
CA LEU A 137 -1.33 14.54 5.54
C LEU A 137 -0.18 14.21 4.59
N PHE A 138 -0.37 13.21 3.74
CA PHE A 138 0.37 13.11 2.52
C PHE A 138 -0.42 13.79 1.41
N HIS A 139 0.11 14.86 0.87
CA HIS A 139 -0.45 15.49 -0.32
C HIS A 139 0.07 14.78 -1.56
N THR A 140 -0.82 14.20 -2.32
CA THR A 140 -0.56 13.96 -3.74
C THR A 140 -1.00 15.18 -4.52
N TYR A 141 -0.38 15.40 -5.66
CA TYR A 141 -0.80 16.44 -6.58
C TYR A 141 -2.26 16.29 -7.01
N ASN A 142 -2.92 17.40 -7.28
CA ASN A 142 -4.25 17.48 -7.86
C ASN A 142 -4.36 16.57 -9.08
N PHE A 143 -4.87 15.36 -8.92
CA PHE A 143 -5.37 14.66 -10.07
C PHE A 143 -6.90 14.70 -10.06
N PHE A 144 -7.40 14.95 -11.21
CA PHE A 144 -8.83 15.02 -11.47
C PHE A 144 -9.33 13.58 -11.64
N ILE A 145 -10.34 13.19 -10.86
CA ILE A 145 -11.09 11.98 -11.18
C ILE A 145 -12.17 12.41 -12.16
N PRO A 146 -12.05 12.01 -13.43
CA PRO A 146 -13.13 12.23 -14.36
C PRO A 146 -14.36 11.42 -13.92
N THR A 147 -15.52 11.78 -14.46
CA THR A 147 -16.81 11.09 -14.31
C THR A 147 -16.84 9.68 -14.94
N VAL A 148 -15.73 8.94 -14.88
CA VAL A 148 -15.52 7.63 -15.49
C VAL A 148 -15.43 6.53 -14.46
N ASP A 149 -15.49 5.32 -14.93
CA ASP A 149 -15.27 4.12 -14.13
C ASP A 149 -13.97 4.19 -13.32
N MET A 150 -14.04 3.83 -12.06
CA MET A 150 -12.90 3.85 -11.15
C MET A 150 -12.89 2.60 -10.27
N LEU A 151 -11.70 2.09 -9.99
CA LEU A 151 -11.46 1.08 -8.98
C LEU A 151 -10.42 1.60 -8.00
N ILE A 152 -10.74 1.58 -6.72
CA ILE A 152 -9.85 1.97 -5.62
C ILE A 152 -9.62 0.77 -4.71
N TYR A 153 -8.37 0.49 -4.39
CA TYR A 153 -7.97 -0.47 -3.36
C TYR A 153 -7.16 0.19 -2.27
N HIS A 154 -7.33 -0.33 -1.04
CA HIS A 154 -6.39 -0.03 0.00
C HIS A 154 -6.28 -1.17 1.02
N VAL A 155 -5.07 -1.35 1.55
CA VAL A 155 -4.75 -2.30 2.61
C VAL A 155 -4.29 -1.52 3.82
N ALA A 156 -5.04 -1.63 4.91
CA ALA A 156 -4.75 -0.92 6.15
C ALA A 156 -5.24 -1.67 7.39
N GLU A 157 -4.61 -1.36 8.53
CA GLU A 157 -5.07 -1.75 9.85
C GLU A 157 -5.65 -0.53 10.56
N ARG A 158 -6.84 -0.68 11.14
CA ARG A 158 -7.42 0.29 12.07
C ARG A 158 -7.21 -0.17 13.50
N THR A 159 -6.62 0.69 14.32
CA THR A 159 -6.32 0.36 15.73
C THR A 159 -7.32 0.98 16.71
N THR A 160 -7.99 2.07 16.33
CA THR A 160 -8.90 2.80 17.22
C THR A 160 -10.23 3.11 16.54
N ALA A 161 -11.32 2.79 17.22
CA ALA A 161 -12.67 3.17 16.81
C ALA A 161 -12.91 4.68 16.97
N GLY A 162 -13.88 5.22 16.20
CA GLY A 162 -14.32 6.60 16.37
C GLY A 162 -13.39 7.68 15.82
N LYS A 163 -12.32 7.32 15.11
CA LYS A 163 -11.44 8.28 14.44
C LYS A 163 -11.70 8.32 12.93
N VAL A 164 -11.58 9.51 12.36
CA VAL A 164 -11.66 9.69 10.90
C VAL A 164 -10.40 9.15 10.28
N TYR A 165 -10.55 8.27 9.32
CA TYR A 165 -9.48 7.69 8.54
C TYR A 165 -9.83 7.84 7.06
N SER A 166 -9.25 8.84 6.42
CA SER A 166 -9.43 9.08 5.00
C SER A 166 -8.20 8.55 4.27
N ILE A 167 -8.42 7.64 3.34
CA ILE A 167 -7.34 7.03 2.58
C ILE A 167 -7.08 7.83 1.32
N PHE A 168 -8.16 8.20 0.66
CA PHE A 168 -8.14 9.10 -0.49
C PHE A 168 -9.26 10.12 -0.30
N GLY A 169 -8.94 11.40 -0.36
CA GLY A 169 -9.97 12.41 -0.37
C GLY A 169 -9.55 13.76 0.19
N SER A 170 -10.23 14.79 -0.22
CA SER A 170 -10.15 16.13 0.35
C SER A 170 -11.55 16.79 0.39
N GLY A 171 -11.82 17.50 1.48
CA GLY A 171 -13.06 18.26 1.59
C GLY A 171 -14.32 17.37 1.53
N ASN A 172 -14.96 17.32 0.38
CA ASN A 172 -16.22 16.62 0.18
C ASN A 172 -16.07 15.28 -0.56
N THR A 173 -14.86 14.77 -0.75
CA THR A 173 -14.60 13.47 -1.38
C THR A 173 -13.85 12.58 -0.42
N LEU A 174 -14.32 11.38 -0.18
CA LEU A 174 -13.76 10.46 0.79
C LEU A 174 -13.90 9.02 0.33
N PHE A 175 -12.79 8.27 0.35
CA PHE A 175 -12.81 6.83 0.48
C PHE A 175 -12.12 6.50 1.80
N GLY A 176 -12.91 6.21 2.84
CA GLY A 176 -12.36 6.05 4.18
C GLY A 176 -13.43 5.95 5.27
N TYR A 177 -13.00 6.05 6.51
CA TYR A 177 -13.86 5.90 7.68
C TYR A 177 -14.14 7.24 8.36
N PHE A 178 -15.35 7.40 8.88
CA PHE A 178 -15.74 8.55 9.69
C PHE A 178 -15.75 8.22 11.19
N SER A 179 -15.98 9.22 12.04
CA SER A 179 -15.96 9.08 13.51
C SER A 179 -16.95 8.06 14.08
N ASN A 180 -17.93 7.62 13.29
CA ASN A 180 -18.95 6.62 13.65
C ASN A 180 -18.58 5.19 13.21
N ASN A 181 -17.34 4.91 12.82
CA ASN A 181 -16.88 3.63 12.27
C ASN A 181 -17.50 3.22 10.92
N ILE A 182 -18.11 4.15 10.24
CA ILE A 182 -18.76 3.91 8.96
C ILE A 182 -17.75 4.16 7.84
N LEU A 183 -17.62 3.21 6.91
CA LEU A 183 -16.89 3.43 5.68
C LEU A 183 -17.73 4.27 4.73
N TYR A 184 -17.11 5.25 4.15
CA TYR A 184 -17.70 6.11 3.13
C TYR A 184 -16.93 5.99 1.84
N PHE A 185 -17.67 5.88 0.76
CA PHE A 185 -17.20 6.20 -0.57
C PHE A 185 -18.06 7.37 -1.05
N TYR A 186 -17.51 8.58 -0.97
CA TYR A 186 -18.29 9.81 -0.98
C TYR A 186 -17.91 10.73 -2.15
N GLY A 187 -18.93 11.18 -2.89
CA GLY A 187 -18.90 12.39 -3.71
C GLY A 187 -20.14 13.19 -3.39
N ARG A 188 -19.98 14.35 -2.80
CA ARG A 188 -20.96 15.33 -2.32
C ARG A 188 -22.42 14.84 -2.19
N GLU A 189 -22.83 14.49 -0.98
CA GLU A 189 -24.20 14.18 -0.54
C GLU A 189 -24.74 12.74 -0.77
N ALA A 190 -23.93 11.79 -1.19
CA ALA A 190 -24.37 10.42 -1.25
C ALA A 190 -23.63 9.57 -0.19
N TRP A 191 -24.37 9.20 0.84
CA TRP A 191 -23.90 8.32 1.89
C TRP A 191 -24.01 6.88 1.41
N ALA A 192 -22.91 6.19 1.23
CA ALA A 192 -22.96 4.74 1.31
C ALA A 192 -23.35 4.41 2.74
N GLY A 193 -24.57 3.97 2.93
CA GLY A 193 -25.13 3.66 4.24
C GLY A 193 -24.15 2.75 4.98
N GLY A 194 -23.76 3.19 6.19
CA GLY A 194 -22.64 2.63 6.89
C GLY A 194 -22.88 1.22 7.33
N PHE A 195 -21.89 0.40 7.11
CA PHE A 195 -21.75 -0.81 7.89
C PHE A 195 -20.65 -0.59 8.93
N ASN A 196 -20.89 -1.12 10.13
CA ASN A 196 -19.89 -1.14 11.18
C ASN A 196 -18.69 -1.93 10.70
N THR A 197 -17.57 -1.22 10.49
CA THR A 197 -16.34 -1.86 10.15
C THR A 197 -15.64 -2.33 11.41
N THR A 198 -15.18 -3.57 11.40
CA THR A 198 -14.34 -4.09 12.47
C THR A 198 -12.99 -3.39 12.48
N LEU A 199 -12.41 -3.23 13.69
CA LEU A 199 -11.00 -2.88 13.83
C LEU A 199 -10.15 -4.02 13.27
N GLY A 200 -8.91 -3.72 12.89
CA GLY A 200 -7.95 -4.70 12.42
C GLY A 200 -7.54 -4.50 10.97
N HIS A 201 -6.82 -5.47 10.45
CA HIS A 201 -6.28 -5.48 9.10
C HIS A 201 -7.38 -5.77 8.07
N THR A 202 -7.54 -4.90 7.10
CA THR A 202 -8.61 -4.99 6.10
C THR A 202 -8.12 -4.65 4.70
N LEU A 203 -8.67 -5.35 3.71
CA LEU A 203 -8.66 -4.95 2.32
C LEU A 203 -10.00 -4.27 1.99
N MET A 204 -9.92 -3.00 1.68
CA MET A 204 -11.07 -2.21 1.23
C MET A 204 -11.00 -1.97 -0.26
N LEU A 205 -12.14 -2.08 -0.91
CA LEU A 205 -12.29 -1.84 -2.33
C LEU A 205 -13.52 -0.98 -2.61
N GLY A 206 -13.36 0.03 -3.42
CA GLY A 206 -14.45 0.81 -3.98
C GLY A 206 -14.47 0.75 -5.50
N THR A 207 -15.63 0.52 -6.09
CA THR A 207 -15.87 0.72 -7.51
C THR A 207 -16.83 1.86 -7.71
N ALA A 208 -16.57 2.70 -8.68
CA ALA A 208 -17.47 3.77 -9.10
C ALA A 208 -17.60 3.78 -10.62
N ASN A 209 -18.80 4.06 -11.09
CA ASN A 209 -19.07 4.49 -12.45
C ASN A 209 -20.11 5.64 -12.40
N PRO A 210 -20.48 6.28 -13.52
CA PRO A 210 -21.41 7.41 -13.48
C PRO A 210 -22.77 7.15 -12.85
N THR A 211 -23.15 5.89 -12.64
CA THR A 211 -24.50 5.51 -12.16
C THR A 211 -24.49 4.63 -10.91
N THR A 212 -23.36 3.99 -10.59
CA THR A 212 -23.31 3.02 -9.47
C THR A 212 -21.98 3.09 -8.74
N TYR A 213 -22.07 2.91 -7.41
CA TYR A 213 -20.93 2.72 -6.53
C TYR A 213 -21.08 1.41 -5.79
N LYS A 214 -19.97 0.71 -5.59
CA LYS A 214 -19.95 -0.47 -4.74
C LYS A 214 -18.76 -0.41 -3.79
N VAL A 215 -18.95 -0.96 -2.60
CA VAL A 215 -17.91 -1.06 -1.58
C VAL A 215 -17.81 -2.49 -1.09
N TYR A 216 -16.58 -2.97 -0.99
CA TYR A 216 -16.29 -4.32 -0.50
C TYR A 216 -15.28 -4.24 0.65
N GLN A 217 -15.48 -5.08 1.66
CA GLN A 217 -14.51 -5.32 2.71
C GLN A 217 -14.13 -6.80 2.70
N ASN A 218 -12.85 -7.12 2.60
CA ASN A 218 -12.36 -8.49 2.57
C ASN A 218 -13.16 -9.35 1.58
N ASN A 219 -13.32 -8.82 0.35
CA ASN A 219 -14.07 -9.40 -0.75
C ASN A 219 -15.60 -9.55 -0.56
N VAL A 220 -16.15 -9.17 0.58
CA VAL A 220 -17.60 -9.21 0.84
C VAL A 220 -18.23 -7.89 0.40
N ASP A 221 -19.27 -7.95 -0.45
CA ASP A 221 -20.06 -6.77 -0.84
C ASP A 221 -20.77 -6.19 0.39
N LYS A 222 -20.46 -4.93 0.69
CA LYS A 222 -20.97 -4.16 1.82
C LYS A 222 -21.78 -2.94 1.37
N THR A 223 -22.14 -2.89 0.11
CA THR A 223 -22.94 -1.80 -0.47
C THR A 223 -24.33 -1.80 0.15
N VAL A 224 -24.72 -0.70 0.80
CA VAL A 224 -26.03 -0.63 1.46
C VAL A 224 -27.01 0.19 0.65
N PHE A 225 -26.68 1.33 0.17
CA PHE A 225 -27.48 2.16 -0.76
C PHE A 225 -26.69 3.39 -1.17
N LEU A 226 -26.83 3.83 -2.42
CA LEU A 226 -26.15 5.01 -2.92
C LEU A 226 -27.09 5.87 -3.76
N SER A 227 -27.24 7.11 -3.36
CA SER A 227 -27.70 8.19 -4.23
C SER A 227 -26.44 8.77 -4.91
N VAL A 228 -26.46 8.86 -6.21
CA VAL A 228 -25.27 9.23 -6.99
C VAL A 228 -25.34 10.67 -7.43
N ALA A 229 -24.34 11.46 -7.08
CA ALA A 229 -24.04 12.70 -7.77
C ALA A 229 -22.62 12.62 -8.34
N PRO A 230 -22.41 12.93 -9.62
CA PRO A 230 -21.07 12.96 -10.19
C PRO A 230 -20.24 14.04 -9.49
N TYR A 231 -19.03 13.67 -9.06
CA TYR A 231 -18.10 14.59 -8.40
C TYR A 231 -16.78 14.68 -9.17
N SER A 232 -16.31 15.91 -9.30
CA SER A 232 -14.95 16.22 -9.72
C SER A 232 -14.25 16.94 -8.57
N GLY A 233 -13.13 16.41 -8.10
CA GLY A 233 -12.43 17.00 -6.96
C GLY A 233 -10.99 16.55 -6.85
N ARG A 234 -10.30 17.13 -5.88
CA ARG A 234 -8.94 16.82 -5.51
C ARG A 234 -8.92 15.55 -4.67
N PHE A 235 -7.93 14.68 -4.91
CA PHE A 235 -7.62 13.55 -4.05
C PHE A 235 -6.31 13.80 -3.32
N ASP A 236 -6.38 13.76 -2.01
CA ASP A 236 -5.22 13.67 -1.14
C ASP A 236 -5.10 12.23 -0.65
N PHE A 237 -3.91 11.70 -0.60
CA PHE A 237 -3.65 10.37 -0.06
C PHE A 237 -3.42 10.47 1.44
N VAL A 238 -4.20 9.72 2.23
CA VAL A 238 -4.19 9.73 3.70
C VAL A 238 -4.37 11.14 4.27
N ASN A 239 -5.53 11.74 3.98
CA ASN A 239 -5.90 13.05 4.51
C ASN A 239 -6.63 12.93 5.87
N ASN A 240 -6.30 13.80 6.79
CA ASN A 240 -7.07 14.02 8.00
C ASN A 240 -8.06 15.18 7.79
N TYR A 241 -9.30 14.86 7.45
CA TYR A 241 -10.36 15.87 7.26
C TYR A 241 -10.76 16.58 8.57
N ALA A 242 -10.52 15.97 9.71
CA ALA A 242 -10.82 16.55 11.02
C ALA A 242 -9.59 16.42 11.92
N SER A 243 -9.30 17.45 12.70
CA SER A 243 -8.20 17.56 13.68
C SER A 243 -8.18 16.47 14.77
N THR A 244 -8.97 15.40 14.62
CA THR A 244 -9.16 14.34 15.63
C THR A 244 -8.12 13.21 15.59
N GLY A 245 -7.12 13.32 14.71
CA GLY A 245 -6.04 12.34 14.56
C GLY A 245 -6.48 11.03 13.88
N GLN A 246 -5.64 10.51 13.01
CA GLN A 246 -5.81 9.17 12.45
C GLN A 246 -5.22 8.13 13.39
N SER A 247 -5.72 6.91 13.32
CA SER A 247 -5.13 5.80 14.05
C SER A 247 -5.13 4.56 13.18
N GLY A 248 -3.93 4.04 12.94
CA GLY A 248 -3.77 2.84 12.14
C GLY A 248 -2.52 2.85 11.29
N LYS A 249 -2.36 1.78 10.53
CA LYS A 249 -1.23 1.55 9.65
C LYS A 249 -1.71 1.26 8.24
N MET A 250 -0.95 1.67 7.24
CA MET A 250 -1.26 1.45 5.84
C MET A 250 -0.10 0.76 5.12
N GLN A 251 -0.43 -0.16 4.21
CA GLN A 251 0.54 -0.96 3.47
C GLN A 251 0.45 -0.74 1.96
N GLU A 252 -0.73 -0.51 1.41
CA GLU A 252 -0.94 -0.36 -0.03
C GLU A 252 -2.17 0.48 -0.34
N GLY A 253 -2.10 1.26 -1.43
CA GLY A 253 -3.23 1.97 -1.98
C GLY A 253 -3.06 2.15 -3.48
N ILE A 254 -4.03 1.68 -4.27
CA ILE A 254 -3.97 1.73 -5.73
C ILE A 254 -5.29 2.27 -6.28
N ILE A 255 -5.21 3.14 -7.28
CA ILE A 255 -6.36 3.66 -8.01
C ILE A 255 -6.18 3.37 -9.50
N TRP A 256 -7.16 2.72 -10.08
CA TRP A 256 -7.35 2.68 -11.54
C TRP A 256 -8.51 3.59 -11.93
N ASN A 257 -8.24 4.53 -12.81
CA ASN A 257 -9.22 5.46 -13.34
C ASN A 257 -9.82 4.89 -14.64
N LEU A 258 -10.28 3.65 -14.57
CA LEU A 258 -10.88 2.88 -15.65
C LEU A 258 -11.67 1.69 -15.09
N ASN A 259 -12.56 1.12 -15.92
CA ASN A 259 -13.35 -0.04 -15.52
C ASN A 259 -12.47 -1.29 -15.36
N ARG A 260 -12.33 -1.74 -14.12
CA ARG A 260 -11.64 -2.98 -13.73
C ARG A 260 -12.58 -3.95 -13.00
N THR A 261 -13.89 -3.80 -13.17
CA THR A 261 -14.86 -4.64 -12.46
C THR A 261 -14.67 -6.13 -12.76
N ALA A 262 -14.34 -6.47 -14.00
CA ALA A 262 -14.04 -7.84 -14.41
C ALA A 262 -12.77 -8.40 -13.74
N ASP A 263 -11.79 -7.54 -13.45
CA ASP A 263 -10.49 -7.91 -12.87
C ASP A 263 -10.55 -7.96 -11.33
N ARG A 264 -11.64 -7.49 -10.71
CA ARG A 264 -11.80 -7.29 -9.26
C ARG A 264 -11.34 -8.49 -8.44
N THR A 265 -11.80 -9.69 -8.80
CA THR A 265 -11.46 -10.92 -8.06
C THR A 265 -9.97 -11.20 -8.12
N GLY A 266 -9.37 -11.19 -9.30
CA GLY A 266 -7.94 -11.47 -9.45
C GLY A 266 -7.04 -10.44 -8.76
N ILE A 267 -7.43 -9.15 -8.78
CA ILE A 267 -6.73 -8.09 -8.03
C ILE A 267 -6.85 -8.36 -6.51
N THR A 268 -8.05 -8.65 -6.01
CA THR A 268 -8.30 -8.95 -4.59
C THR A 268 -7.48 -10.16 -4.14
N ASP A 269 -7.45 -11.23 -4.92
CA ASP A 269 -6.71 -12.45 -4.61
C ASP A 269 -5.20 -12.22 -4.59
N ASN A 270 -4.66 -11.43 -5.53
CA ASN A 270 -3.25 -11.04 -5.55
C ASN A 270 -2.86 -10.29 -4.27
N ILE A 271 -3.68 -9.30 -3.88
CA ILE A 271 -3.44 -8.49 -2.69
C ILE A 271 -3.56 -9.35 -1.43
N ASN A 272 -4.63 -10.16 -1.31
CA ASN A 272 -4.84 -11.01 -0.15
C ASN A 272 -3.76 -12.09 -0.01
N THR A 273 -3.30 -12.67 -1.12
CA THR A 273 -2.20 -13.64 -1.12
C THR A 273 -0.92 -13.07 -0.54
N TYR A 274 -0.63 -11.78 -0.81
CA TYR A 274 0.56 -11.13 -0.30
C TYR A 274 0.43 -10.72 1.17
N TYR A 275 -0.71 -10.11 1.55
CA TYR A 275 -0.89 -9.52 2.88
C TYR A 275 -1.53 -10.45 3.91
N GLY A 276 -2.17 -11.55 3.50
CA GLY A 276 -2.79 -12.55 4.39
C GLY A 276 -3.91 -11.96 5.24
N ILE A 277 -4.90 -11.30 4.61
CA ILE A 277 -5.91 -10.51 5.33
C ILE A 277 -7.10 -11.36 5.75
N PHE A 278 -7.55 -12.29 4.87
CA PHE A 278 -8.73 -13.15 5.08
C PHE A 278 -8.58 -14.50 4.38
#